data_68dc6ca51dd227d41421f3a217a28d78
#
_entry.id   68dc6ca51dd227d41421f3a217a28d78
#
_cell.length_a   1.000
_cell.length_b   1.000
_cell.length_c   1.000
_cell.angle_alpha   90.00
_cell.angle_beta   90.00
_cell.angle_gamma   90.00
#
_symmetry.space_group_name_H-M   'P 1'
#
loop_
_entity.id
_entity.type
_entity.pdbx_description
1 polymer ?
#
loop_
_entity_poly.entity_id
_entity_poly.type
_entity_poly.pdbx_seq_one_letter_code
_entity_poly.pdbx_strand_id
1 'polypeptide(L)'
;NEVYSAIKQGTIDGAENNWPTYQNMGDYEAATYYVLDEHTRVPEILLASAEVLSGLDAADVEIIKQCAIETEAYEKQKWAEKEESAEKIVREAGCTITELTPEAYAEFQAAMTNPSDALGGKSLYEKYGADYQDVIDAIAAVGEAY
;
A
#
# COMPACT_ATOMS: atom_id res chain seq x y z
N ASN A 1 -3.32 -2.58 -16.53
CA ASN A 1 -3.84 -3.30 -17.72
C ASN A 1 -2.83 -4.26 -18.35
N GLU A 2 -1.52 -4.04 -18.15
CA GLU A 2 -0.49 -4.91 -18.73
C GLU A 2 -0.24 -6.16 -17.90
N VAL A 3 -0.40 -6.08 -16.57
CA VAL A 3 -0.14 -7.18 -15.63
C VAL A 3 -0.99 -8.40 -15.93
N TYR A 4 -2.30 -8.23 -16.05
CA TYR A 4 -3.22 -9.31 -16.41
C TYR A 4 -2.78 -10.05 -17.68
N SER A 5 -2.50 -9.29 -18.75
CA SER A 5 -2.07 -9.86 -20.02
C SER A 5 -0.72 -10.54 -19.93
N ALA A 6 0.22 -9.99 -19.16
CA ALA A 6 1.56 -10.55 -18.97
C ALA A 6 1.53 -11.87 -18.21
N ILE A 7 0.71 -11.98 -17.16
CA ILE A 7 0.47 -13.24 -16.43
C ILE A 7 -0.17 -14.26 -17.36
N LYS A 8 -1.21 -13.86 -18.08
CA LYS A 8 -1.96 -14.76 -18.98
C LYS A 8 -1.09 -15.33 -20.11
N GLN A 9 -0.11 -14.55 -20.56
CA GLN A 9 0.85 -14.95 -21.61
C GLN A 9 2.09 -15.68 -21.06
N GLY A 10 2.25 -15.76 -19.75
CA GLY A 10 3.42 -16.34 -19.10
C GLY A 10 4.70 -15.48 -19.27
N THR A 11 4.54 -14.20 -19.52
CA THR A 11 5.66 -13.24 -19.59
C THR A 11 6.19 -12.92 -18.19
N ILE A 12 5.30 -12.91 -17.20
CA ILE A 12 5.60 -12.84 -15.77
C ILE A 12 4.86 -13.96 -15.04
N ASP A 13 5.41 -14.43 -13.94
CA ASP A 13 4.86 -15.56 -13.15
C ASP A 13 3.87 -15.09 -12.09
N GLY A 14 3.89 -13.81 -11.72
CA GLY A 14 3.02 -13.21 -10.72
C GLY A 14 3.23 -11.71 -10.59
N ALA A 15 2.49 -11.10 -9.67
CA ALA A 15 2.60 -9.68 -9.33
C ALA A 15 2.17 -9.47 -7.88
N GLU A 16 2.52 -8.35 -7.29
CA GLU A 16 2.00 -7.91 -6.00
C GLU A 16 0.94 -6.84 -6.20
N ASN A 17 -0.08 -6.84 -5.37
CA ASN A 17 -1.06 -5.74 -5.30
C ASN A 17 -2.01 -5.93 -4.10
N ASN A 18 -2.77 -4.85 -3.80
CA ASN A 18 -3.85 -4.88 -2.81
C ASN A 18 -5.13 -5.54 -3.35
N TRP A 19 -6.05 -5.88 -2.45
CA TRP A 19 -7.33 -6.51 -2.76
C TRP A 19 -8.16 -5.76 -3.82
N PRO A 20 -8.40 -4.43 -3.68
CA PRO A 20 -9.16 -3.68 -4.67
C PRO A 20 -8.56 -3.72 -6.07
N THR A 21 -7.25 -3.58 -6.20
CA THR A 21 -6.59 -3.61 -7.50
C THR A 21 -6.62 -5.00 -8.11
N TYR A 22 -6.27 -6.04 -7.34
CA TYR A 22 -6.32 -7.44 -7.78
C TYR A 22 -7.71 -7.84 -8.30
N GLN A 23 -8.77 -7.39 -7.63
CA GLN A 23 -10.14 -7.61 -8.05
C GLN A 23 -10.54 -6.76 -9.27
N ASN A 24 -10.29 -5.44 -9.25
CA ASN A 24 -10.77 -4.53 -10.29
C ASN A 24 -10.06 -4.71 -11.64
N MET A 25 -8.77 -5.10 -11.62
CA MET A 25 -8.01 -5.38 -12.84
C MET A 25 -8.28 -6.76 -13.42
N GLY A 26 -9.00 -7.61 -12.67
CA GLY A 26 -9.29 -8.98 -13.07
C GLY A 26 -8.10 -9.92 -12.92
N ASP A 27 -7.04 -9.49 -12.26
CA ASP A 27 -5.79 -10.28 -12.14
C ASP A 27 -6.05 -11.62 -11.46
N TYR A 28 -7.04 -11.70 -10.56
CA TYR A 28 -7.49 -12.92 -9.89
C TYR A 28 -7.99 -14.02 -10.83
N GLU A 29 -8.40 -13.69 -12.06
CA GLU A 29 -8.78 -14.66 -13.07
C GLU A 29 -7.57 -15.31 -13.76
N ALA A 30 -6.43 -14.63 -13.75
CA ALA A 30 -5.18 -15.08 -14.35
C ALA A 30 -4.22 -15.69 -13.33
N ALA A 31 -4.17 -15.12 -12.12
CA ALA A 31 -3.36 -15.56 -10.98
C ALA A 31 -4.28 -15.93 -9.82
N THR A 32 -4.64 -17.21 -9.71
CA THR A 32 -5.65 -17.70 -8.76
C THR A 32 -5.11 -18.00 -7.35
N TYR A 33 -3.83 -17.74 -7.10
CA TYR A 33 -3.17 -17.90 -5.81
C TYR A 33 -2.76 -16.54 -5.27
N TYR A 34 -3.19 -16.21 -4.06
CA TYR A 34 -2.88 -14.94 -3.41
C TYR A 34 -2.29 -15.19 -2.02
N VAL A 35 -1.15 -14.59 -1.73
CA VAL A 35 -0.45 -14.72 -0.45
C VAL A 35 -0.59 -13.41 0.32
N LEU A 36 -1.00 -13.51 1.58
CA LEU A 36 -1.07 -12.38 2.50
C LEU A 36 0.30 -12.23 3.18
N ASP A 37 1.23 -11.58 2.51
CA ASP A 37 2.59 -11.36 3.01
C ASP A 37 2.76 -10.03 3.72
N GLU A 38 1.80 -9.13 3.59
CA GLU A 38 1.74 -7.81 4.26
C GLU A 38 3.07 -7.03 4.19
N HIS A 39 3.80 -7.16 3.08
CA HIS A 39 5.16 -6.64 2.93
C HIS A 39 5.23 -5.12 2.85
N THR A 40 4.13 -4.44 2.61
CA THR A 40 4.09 -2.97 2.50
C THR A 40 2.75 -2.38 2.91
N ARG A 41 2.80 -1.18 3.44
CA ARG A 41 1.64 -0.31 3.67
C ARG A 41 1.94 1.03 3.04
N VAL A 42 1.32 1.32 1.91
CA VAL A 42 1.52 2.57 1.16
C VAL A 42 0.46 3.58 1.59
N PRO A 43 0.83 4.67 2.29
CA PRO A 43 -0.14 5.69 2.66
C PRO A 43 -0.56 6.50 1.43
N GLU A 44 -1.84 6.73 1.29
CA GLU A 44 -2.36 7.72 0.35
C GLU A 44 -2.31 9.12 0.98
N ILE A 45 -1.86 10.11 0.21
CA ILE A 45 -1.68 11.47 0.70
C ILE A 45 -2.41 12.45 -0.23
N LEU A 46 -3.35 13.19 0.34
CA LEU A 46 -3.99 14.30 -0.37
C LEU A 46 -3.09 15.53 -0.31
N LEU A 47 -2.60 15.95 -1.47
CA LEU A 47 -1.67 17.07 -1.61
C LEU A 47 -2.31 18.28 -2.28
N ALA A 48 -1.93 19.47 -1.83
CA ALA A 48 -2.25 20.71 -2.49
C ALA A 48 -0.97 21.55 -2.68
N SER A 49 -0.89 22.29 -3.79
CA SER A 49 0.21 23.21 -4.03
C SER A 49 0.16 24.40 -3.07
N ALA A 50 1.22 24.62 -2.30
CA ALA A 50 1.33 25.78 -1.41
C ALA A 50 1.26 27.09 -2.18
N GLU A 51 1.82 27.16 -3.39
CA GLU A 51 1.74 28.34 -4.27
C GLU A 51 0.29 28.64 -4.66
N VAL A 52 -0.47 27.63 -5.09
CA VAL A 52 -1.88 27.79 -5.44
C VAL A 52 -2.69 28.24 -4.24
N LEU A 53 -2.52 27.60 -3.07
CA LEU A 53 -3.24 27.98 -1.85
C LEU A 53 -2.91 29.41 -1.41
N SER A 54 -1.68 29.88 -1.59
CA SER A 54 -1.28 31.25 -1.23
C SER A 54 -1.94 32.33 -2.09
N GLY A 55 -2.46 31.96 -3.26
CA GLY A 55 -3.20 32.84 -4.16
C GLY A 55 -4.72 32.93 -3.90
N LEU A 56 -5.23 32.15 -2.96
CA LEU A 56 -6.65 32.12 -2.58
C LEU A 56 -6.92 32.98 -1.34
N ASP A 57 -8.17 33.37 -1.17
CA ASP A 57 -8.62 34.03 0.06
C ASP A 57 -8.49 33.07 1.25
N ALA A 58 -8.11 33.58 2.41
CA ALA A 58 -7.91 32.79 3.62
C ALA A 58 -9.16 31.97 4.01
N ALA A 59 -10.34 32.49 3.76
CA ALA A 59 -11.60 31.79 4.03
C ALA A 59 -11.76 30.56 3.12
N ASP A 60 -11.39 30.68 1.85
CA ASP A 60 -11.45 29.56 0.91
C ASP A 60 -10.41 28.47 1.25
N VAL A 61 -9.22 28.88 1.70
CA VAL A 61 -8.19 27.93 2.17
C VAL A 61 -8.68 27.13 3.37
N GLU A 62 -9.37 27.76 4.33
CA GLU A 62 -9.93 27.03 5.48
C GLU A 62 -11.07 26.07 5.07
N ILE A 63 -11.91 26.45 4.10
CA ILE A 63 -12.92 25.54 3.55
C ILE A 63 -12.24 24.33 2.90
N ILE A 64 -11.21 24.53 2.08
CA ILE A 64 -10.46 23.44 1.43
C ILE A 64 -9.87 22.50 2.47
N LYS A 65 -9.24 23.01 3.53
CA LYS A 65 -8.69 22.20 4.62
C LYS A 65 -9.76 21.37 5.34
N GLN A 66 -10.90 22.01 5.65
CA GLN A 66 -12.00 21.30 6.29
C GLN A 66 -12.55 20.18 5.41
N CYS A 67 -12.75 20.45 4.12
CA CYS A 67 -13.15 19.43 3.15
C CYS A 67 -12.12 18.30 3.03
N ALA A 68 -10.82 18.59 3.11
CA ALA A 68 -9.79 17.58 3.09
C ALA A 68 -9.88 16.63 4.30
N ILE A 69 -10.10 17.16 5.50
CA ILE A 69 -10.30 16.37 6.73
C ILE A 69 -11.55 15.46 6.61
N GLU A 70 -12.65 16.02 6.11
CA GLU A 70 -13.89 15.25 5.92
C GLU A 70 -13.71 14.17 4.84
N THR A 71 -12.98 14.49 3.78
CA THR A 71 -12.66 13.54 2.69
C THR A 71 -11.79 12.39 3.20
N GLU A 72 -10.78 12.67 4.03
CA GLU A 72 -9.94 11.63 4.64
C GLU A 72 -10.77 10.64 5.46
N ALA A 73 -11.65 11.13 6.31
CA ALA A 73 -12.51 10.27 7.14
C ALA A 73 -13.47 9.42 6.28
N TYR A 74 -14.04 10.01 5.23
CA TYR A 74 -14.92 9.31 4.29
C TYR A 74 -14.16 8.27 3.49
N GLU A 75 -12.97 8.61 2.99
CA GLU A 75 -12.13 7.72 2.19
C GLU A 75 -11.73 6.48 2.98
N LYS A 76 -11.24 6.62 4.21
CA LYS A 76 -10.88 5.49 5.08
C LYS A 76 -12.03 4.49 5.23
N GLN A 77 -13.25 4.99 5.46
CA GLN A 77 -14.42 4.13 5.53
C GLN A 77 -14.67 3.41 4.19
N LYS A 78 -14.64 4.14 3.09
CA LYS A 78 -14.93 3.59 1.76
C LYS A 78 -13.86 2.63 1.27
N TRP A 79 -12.60 2.88 1.65
CA TRP A 79 -11.51 1.97 1.34
C TRP A 79 -11.70 0.63 2.06
N ALA A 80 -11.98 0.65 3.37
CA ALA A 80 -12.23 -0.57 4.13
C ALA A 80 -13.41 -1.38 3.56
N GLU A 81 -14.54 -0.73 3.23
CA GLU A 81 -15.68 -1.37 2.58
C GLU A 81 -15.27 -1.99 1.22
N LYS A 82 -14.40 -1.32 0.47
CA LYS A 82 -13.93 -1.80 -0.82
C LYS A 82 -12.96 -2.98 -0.69
N GLU A 83 -12.07 -2.97 0.29
CA GLU A 83 -11.16 -4.10 0.58
C GLU A 83 -11.96 -5.35 0.94
N GLU A 84 -12.90 -5.24 1.89
CA GLU A 84 -13.77 -6.36 2.29
C GLU A 84 -14.57 -6.93 1.10
N SER A 85 -15.15 -6.04 0.29
CA SER A 85 -15.90 -6.44 -0.89
C SER A 85 -15.02 -7.14 -1.94
N ALA A 86 -13.82 -6.63 -2.18
CA ALA A 86 -12.89 -7.20 -3.14
C ALA A 86 -12.40 -8.59 -2.69
N GLU A 87 -12.00 -8.74 -1.43
CA GLU A 87 -11.61 -10.02 -0.85
C GLU A 87 -12.74 -11.06 -0.99
N LYS A 88 -13.97 -10.66 -0.64
CA LYS A 88 -15.13 -11.54 -0.77
C LYS A 88 -15.32 -12.04 -2.21
N ILE A 89 -15.28 -11.14 -3.20
CA ILE A 89 -15.43 -11.49 -4.62
C ILE A 89 -14.34 -12.47 -5.05
N VAL A 90 -13.09 -12.23 -4.67
CA VAL A 90 -11.95 -13.09 -5.02
C VAL A 90 -12.09 -14.48 -4.39
N ARG A 91 -12.52 -14.57 -3.13
CA ARG A 91 -12.78 -15.85 -2.45
C ARG A 91 -13.94 -16.61 -3.10
N GLU A 92 -15.03 -15.92 -3.44
CA GLU A 92 -16.19 -16.52 -4.12
C GLU A 92 -15.86 -17.00 -5.55
N ALA A 93 -14.88 -16.37 -6.20
CA ALA A 93 -14.36 -16.82 -7.49
C ALA A 93 -13.49 -18.10 -7.39
N GLY A 94 -13.20 -18.59 -6.18
CA GLY A 94 -12.47 -19.82 -5.95
C GLY A 94 -10.95 -19.67 -5.91
N CYS A 95 -10.44 -18.46 -5.73
CA CYS A 95 -9.01 -18.24 -5.53
C CYS A 95 -8.52 -18.84 -4.21
N THR A 96 -7.31 -19.37 -4.22
CA THR A 96 -6.63 -19.88 -3.03
C THR A 96 -5.92 -18.72 -2.33
N ILE A 97 -6.34 -18.42 -1.10
CA ILE A 97 -5.73 -17.39 -0.27
C ILE A 97 -4.87 -18.07 0.79
N THR A 98 -3.60 -17.71 0.84
CA THR A 98 -2.62 -18.26 1.77
C THR A 98 -2.21 -17.22 2.79
N GLU A 99 -2.40 -17.52 4.06
CA GLU A 99 -1.84 -16.78 5.18
C GLU A 99 -0.46 -17.33 5.50
N LEU A 100 0.50 -16.46 5.79
CA LEU A 100 1.83 -16.89 6.19
C LEU A 100 1.82 -17.40 7.63
N THR A 101 2.58 -18.48 7.90
CA THR A 101 2.89 -18.85 9.27
C THR A 101 3.82 -17.81 9.90
N PRO A 102 3.89 -17.71 11.25
CA PRO A 102 4.82 -16.78 11.90
C PRO A 102 6.28 -16.98 11.47
N GLU A 103 6.67 -18.24 11.23
CA GLU A 103 8.03 -18.60 10.78
C GLU A 103 8.28 -18.09 9.36
N ALA A 104 7.34 -18.32 8.42
CA ALA A 104 7.45 -17.85 7.05
C ALA A 104 7.45 -16.32 7.00
N TYR A 105 6.59 -15.66 7.82
CA TYR A 105 6.57 -14.21 7.92
C TYR A 105 7.91 -13.64 8.42
N ALA A 106 8.54 -14.30 9.42
CA ALA A 106 9.85 -13.90 9.90
C ALA A 106 10.96 -14.04 8.84
N GLU A 107 10.87 -15.04 7.96
CA GLU A 107 11.79 -15.19 6.81
C GLU A 107 11.62 -14.07 5.80
N PHE A 108 10.37 -13.67 5.47
CA PHE A 108 10.08 -12.51 4.63
C PHE A 108 10.63 -11.22 5.25
N GLN A 109 10.38 -10.99 6.54
CA GLN A 109 10.92 -9.82 7.26
C GLN A 109 12.44 -9.77 7.23
N ALA A 110 13.11 -10.91 7.47
CA ALA A 110 14.56 -10.99 7.44
C ALA A 110 15.13 -10.67 6.05
N ALA A 111 14.46 -11.07 4.99
CA ALA A 111 14.85 -10.75 3.61
C ALA A 111 14.71 -9.24 3.32
N MET A 112 13.68 -8.59 3.88
CA MET A 112 13.43 -7.16 3.67
C MET A 112 14.33 -6.25 4.53
N THR A 113 14.73 -6.69 5.72
CA THR A 113 15.62 -5.93 6.61
C THR A 113 17.08 -5.98 6.17
N ASN A 114 17.42 -6.86 5.25
CA ASN A 114 18.74 -6.91 4.65
C ASN A 114 18.67 -6.47 3.16
N PRO A 115 18.38 -5.19 2.88
CA PRO A 115 18.26 -4.71 1.51
C PRO A 115 19.61 -4.81 0.85
N SER A 116 19.78 -5.85 0.06
CA SER A 116 20.94 -6.02 -0.77
C SER A 116 21.11 -4.86 -1.75
N ASP A 117 22.28 -4.67 -2.18
CA ASP A 117 22.92 -4.00 -3.33
C ASP A 117 22.08 -3.14 -4.29
N ALA A 118 20.76 -3.25 -4.33
CA ALA A 118 19.88 -2.51 -5.23
C ALA A 118 20.00 -0.97 -5.08
N LEU A 119 20.47 -0.48 -3.93
CA LEU A 119 20.72 0.94 -3.65
C LEU A 119 22.21 1.24 -3.44
N GLY A 120 23.11 0.45 -4.03
CA GLY A 120 24.54 0.62 -3.86
C GLY A 120 25.01 0.24 -2.46
N GLY A 121 24.39 -0.79 -1.85
CA GLY A 121 24.77 -1.33 -0.56
C GLY A 121 24.35 -0.48 0.65
N LYS A 122 23.49 0.52 0.46
CA LYS A 122 22.95 1.33 1.55
C LYS A 122 21.44 1.21 1.59
N SER A 123 20.89 0.90 2.77
CA SER A 123 19.46 0.96 3.00
C SER A 123 18.93 2.40 2.84
N LEU A 124 17.64 2.56 2.60
CA LEU A 124 17.00 3.89 2.62
C LEU A 124 17.21 4.57 3.99
N TYR A 125 17.24 3.81 5.07
CA TYR A 125 17.54 4.28 6.42
C TYR A 125 18.95 4.84 6.55
N GLU A 126 19.96 4.21 5.95
CA GLU A 126 21.34 4.71 5.96
C GLU A 126 21.50 5.94 5.07
N LYS A 127 20.70 6.06 4.03
CA LYS A 127 20.77 7.17 3.08
C LYS A 127 20.03 8.41 3.56
N TYR A 128 18.88 8.24 4.18
CA TYR A 128 17.96 9.32 4.53
C TYR A 128 17.58 9.36 6.00
N GLY A 129 17.83 8.30 6.77
CA GLY A 129 17.33 8.13 8.14
C GLY A 129 17.79 9.23 9.10
N ALA A 130 19.01 9.75 8.91
CA ALA A 130 19.54 10.82 9.79
C ALA A 130 18.69 12.11 9.73
N ASP A 131 18.06 12.38 8.59
CA ASP A 131 17.24 13.58 8.37
C ASP A 131 15.76 13.38 8.79
N TYR A 132 15.33 12.11 8.96
CA TYR A 132 13.93 11.75 9.21
C TYR A 132 13.77 10.74 10.35
N GLN A 133 14.71 10.65 11.27
CA GLN A 133 14.68 9.64 12.34
C GLN A 133 13.46 9.78 13.25
N ASP A 134 13.05 10.99 13.54
CA ASP A 134 11.84 11.28 14.33
C ASP A 134 10.54 10.77 13.66
N VAL A 135 10.47 10.87 12.34
CA VAL A 135 9.34 10.34 11.56
C VAL A 135 9.37 8.81 11.53
N ILE A 136 10.56 8.22 11.36
CA ILE A 136 10.77 6.77 11.37
C ILE A 136 10.35 6.20 12.73
N ASP A 137 10.79 6.81 13.81
CA ASP A 137 10.47 6.39 15.18
C ASP A 137 8.97 6.51 15.47
N ALA A 138 8.34 7.57 14.98
CA ALA A 138 6.89 7.76 15.12
C ALA A 138 6.09 6.69 14.36
N ILE A 139 6.52 6.32 13.14
CA ILE A 139 5.89 5.25 12.35
C ILE A 139 6.07 3.90 13.05
N ALA A 140 7.27 3.60 13.54
CA ALA A 140 7.56 2.36 14.25
C ALA A 140 6.68 2.22 15.51
N ALA A 141 6.55 3.31 16.29
CA ALA A 141 5.72 3.32 17.50
C ALA A 141 4.23 3.07 17.20
N VAL A 142 3.72 3.49 16.04
CA VAL A 142 2.36 3.16 15.59
C VAL A 142 2.27 1.69 15.21
N GLY A 143 3.25 1.15 14.51
CA GLY A 143 3.28 -0.26 14.10
C GLY A 143 3.34 -1.24 15.27
N GLU A 144 3.95 -0.87 16.40
CA GLU A 144 3.97 -1.69 17.62
C GLU A 144 2.62 -1.72 18.37
N ALA A 145 1.71 -0.80 18.04
CA ALA A 145 0.40 -0.68 18.68
C ALA A 145 -0.70 -1.51 17.98
N TYR A 146 -0.39 -2.12 16.84
CA TYR A 146 -1.27 -2.96 16.03
C TYR A 146 -0.67 -4.34 15.79
#